data_7c47cad85b1e4edb4d38d1c44df0b1e2
#
_entry.id   7c47cad85b1e4edb4d38d1c44df0b1e2
#
_cell.length_a   1.000
_cell.length_b   1.000
_cell.length_c   1.000
_cell.angle_alpha   90.00
_cell.angle_beta   90.00
_cell.angle_gamma   90.00
#
_symmetry.space_group_name_H-M   'P 1'
#
loop_
_entity.id
_entity.type
_entity.pdbx_description
1 polymer ?
#
loop_
_entity_poly.entity_id
_entity_poly.type
_entity_poly.pdbx_seq_one_letter_code
_entity_poly.pdbx_strand_id
1 'polypeptide(L)'
;MIDGIAAHAVCPNCRTRLDTSFTCTPCNQLYPRMGTIRILLPAPSDHLERWRMQLGLVIQQADETARVLRRQATEAGIDDATRTRLQGLAGAVADQVTDIALVLGPSLGGPLLPLYGVPLPRGVTDYVSCIFRDWAWSDGYDQENVQSVAAIRRVTGGTDLGRILVLGAGACRLAYDLHVHCGGTETVVVDVDPYLLGVAEAVIRGGVVSLTESSVNAPEVDPVCRRWSLTAPSGPLSEAVFHFFLADGTEPPFLDHAFDTIVTPWFIDQVPTDLEGLIRRLHRLLAPRGRWINHGPLIYRPDALPVARWYTRQEIFNLSTAIGFHIRAWERTTLPHFVSPLSGRGLLENVLTFEASRE
;
A
#
# COMPACT_ATOMS: atom_id res chain seq x y z
N MET A 1 -2.87 2.29 28.04
CA MET A 1 -3.81 3.33 27.50
C MET A 1 -3.35 3.57 26.07
N ILE A 2 -4.25 3.67 25.10
CA ILE A 2 -3.90 4.10 23.75
C ILE A 2 -3.78 5.62 23.84
N ASP A 3 -2.55 6.08 24.09
CA ASP A 3 -2.20 7.49 24.02
C ASP A 3 -1.65 7.73 22.60
N GLY A 4 -1.87 8.91 22.05
CA GLY A 4 -1.37 9.26 20.72
C GLY A 4 -2.45 9.34 19.64
N ILE A 5 -2.04 9.35 18.37
CA ILE A 5 -2.93 9.57 17.21
C ILE A 5 -4.00 8.47 17.06
N ALA A 6 -3.71 7.22 17.44
CA ALA A 6 -4.71 6.15 17.40
C ALA A 6 -5.97 6.49 18.22
N ALA A 7 -5.82 7.33 19.27
CA ALA A 7 -6.93 7.86 20.04
C ALA A 7 -7.79 8.90 19.29
N HIS A 8 -7.37 9.34 18.11
CA HIS A 8 -8.12 10.26 17.24
C HIS A 8 -8.99 9.56 16.19
N ALA A 9 -9.05 8.21 16.21
CA ALA A 9 -9.89 7.45 15.30
C ALA A 9 -11.39 7.74 15.54
N VAL A 10 -12.15 7.82 14.45
CA VAL A 10 -13.61 8.01 14.46
C VAL A 10 -14.30 6.88 13.70
N CYS A 11 -15.55 6.65 14.04
CA CYS A 11 -16.40 5.70 13.33
C CYS A 11 -16.57 6.12 11.86
N PRO A 12 -16.27 5.26 10.89
CA PRO A 12 -16.47 5.55 9.46
C PRO A 12 -17.92 5.91 9.12
N ASN A 13 -18.91 5.35 9.84
CA ASN A 13 -20.32 5.55 9.54
C ASN A 13 -20.89 6.86 10.10
N CYS A 14 -20.57 7.22 11.36
CA CYS A 14 -21.21 8.37 12.03
C CYS A 14 -20.23 9.45 12.52
N ARG A 15 -18.93 9.27 12.29
CA ARG A 15 -17.85 10.20 12.68
C ARG A 15 -17.71 10.43 14.19
N THR A 16 -18.43 9.69 15.03
CA THR A 16 -18.23 9.71 16.49
C THR A 16 -16.87 9.14 16.84
N ARG A 17 -16.16 9.77 17.76
CA ARG A 17 -14.87 9.28 18.29
C ARG A 17 -15.05 7.86 18.85
N LEU A 18 -14.14 6.97 18.48
CA LEU A 18 -14.11 5.60 19.01
C LEU A 18 -13.51 5.58 20.41
N ASP A 19 -13.95 4.63 21.20
CA ASP A 19 -13.34 4.36 22.51
C ASP A 19 -12.01 3.58 22.37
N THR A 20 -11.37 3.27 23.48
CA THR A 20 -10.08 2.54 23.49
C THR A 20 -10.20 1.09 22.99
N SER A 21 -11.41 0.53 22.94
CA SER A 21 -11.69 -0.79 22.37
C SER A 21 -11.99 -0.73 20.87
N PHE A 22 -12.03 0.46 20.27
CA PHE A 22 -12.49 0.73 18.91
C PHE A 22 -13.96 0.35 18.69
N THR A 23 -14.80 0.63 19.68
CA THR A 23 -16.25 0.48 19.61
C THR A 23 -16.93 1.82 19.37
N CYS A 24 -17.88 1.85 18.44
CA CYS A 24 -18.79 2.96 18.24
C CYS A 24 -20.10 2.67 18.96
N THR A 25 -20.36 3.33 20.08
CA THR A 25 -21.60 3.16 20.84
C THR A 25 -22.86 3.57 20.05
N PRO A 26 -22.89 4.74 19.34
CA PRO A 26 -24.08 5.12 18.55
C PRO A 26 -24.44 4.13 17.44
N CYS A 27 -23.45 3.51 16.79
CA CYS A 27 -23.68 2.53 15.72
C CYS A 27 -23.75 1.09 16.24
N ASN A 28 -23.48 0.87 17.53
CA ASN A 28 -23.30 -0.46 18.11
C ASN A 28 -22.34 -1.34 17.29
N GLN A 29 -21.21 -0.75 16.86
CA GLN A 29 -20.25 -1.38 15.96
C GLN A 29 -18.88 -1.50 16.64
N LEU A 30 -18.40 -2.75 16.78
CA LEU A 30 -17.00 -3.04 17.11
C LEU A 30 -16.19 -3.12 15.83
N TYR A 31 -15.04 -2.42 15.79
CA TYR A 31 -14.08 -2.49 14.71
C TYR A 31 -12.97 -3.49 15.04
N PRO A 32 -12.92 -4.63 14.32
CA PRO A 32 -11.98 -5.69 14.63
C PRO A 32 -10.53 -5.30 14.25
N ARG A 33 -9.60 -6.18 14.62
CA ARG A 33 -8.20 -6.07 14.20
C ARG A 33 -7.70 -7.36 13.54
N MET A 34 -6.69 -7.22 12.69
CA MET A 34 -5.90 -8.26 12.08
C MET A 34 -4.44 -8.03 12.53
N GLY A 35 -3.91 -8.85 13.45
CA GLY A 35 -2.67 -8.52 14.13
C GLY A 35 -2.79 -7.19 14.90
N THR A 36 -1.94 -6.21 14.60
CA THR A 36 -2.03 -4.84 15.13
C THR A 36 -2.81 -3.89 14.20
N ILE A 37 -3.22 -4.34 13.01
CA ILE A 37 -3.94 -3.55 12.00
C ILE A 37 -5.40 -3.40 12.41
N ARG A 38 -5.90 -2.17 12.55
CA ARG A 38 -7.32 -1.87 12.83
C ARG A 38 -8.12 -1.79 11.54
N ILE A 39 -9.30 -2.44 11.52
CA ILE A 39 -10.19 -2.46 10.36
C ILE A 39 -11.26 -1.38 10.56
N LEU A 40 -11.02 -0.17 10.05
CA LEU A 40 -11.95 0.96 10.11
C LEU A 40 -12.66 1.16 8.76
N LEU A 41 -13.41 0.14 8.35
CA LEU A 41 -14.25 0.16 7.16
C LEU A 41 -15.72 0.05 7.58
N PRO A 42 -16.68 0.64 6.84
CA PRO A 42 -18.09 0.35 7.03
C PRO A 42 -18.34 -1.16 6.91
N ALA A 43 -19.19 -1.73 7.79
CA ALA A 43 -19.49 -3.16 7.83
C ALA A 43 -18.23 -4.06 7.75
N PRO A 44 -17.33 -4.02 8.75
CA PRO A 44 -16.02 -4.68 8.67
C PRO A 44 -16.11 -6.21 8.50
N SER A 45 -17.16 -6.86 8.99
CA SER A 45 -17.40 -8.30 8.80
C SER A 45 -17.58 -8.67 7.33
N ASP A 46 -18.28 -7.85 6.56
CA ASP A 46 -18.52 -8.07 5.14
C ASP A 46 -17.21 -7.94 4.33
N HIS A 47 -16.33 -7.04 4.76
CA HIS A 47 -14.99 -6.90 4.17
C HIS A 47 -14.13 -8.14 4.45
N LEU A 48 -14.11 -8.65 5.70
CA LEU A 48 -13.39 -9.88 6.04
C LEU A 48 -13.86 -11.07 5.22
N GLU A 49 -15.18 -11.24 5.05
CA GLU A 49 -15.75 -12.31 4.23
C GLU A 49 -15.38 -12.13 2.75
N ARG A 50 -15.48 -10.92 2.23
CA ARG A 50 -15.08 -10.60 0.86
C ARG A 50 -13.61 -10.90 0.59
N TRP A 51 -12.70 -10.53 1.49
CA TRP A 51 -11.29 -10.87 1.36
C TRP A 51 -11.04 -12.37 1.41
N ARG A 52 -11.74 -13.09 2.28
CA ARG A 52 -11.67 -14.55 2.31
C ARG A 52 -12.08 -15.17 0.98
N MET A 53 -13.18 -14.68 0.38
CA MET A 53 -13.63 -15.12 -0.94
C MET A 53 -12.59 -14.77 -2.03
N GLN A 54 -12.08 -13.55 -2.05
CA GLN A 54 -11.06 -13.12 -3.02
C GLN A 54 -9.81 -13.99 -2.95
N LEU A 55 -9.34 -14.29 -1.76
CA LEU A 55 -8.18 -15.18 -1.56
C LEU A 55 -8.46 -16.61 -2.02
N GLY A 56 -9.68 -17.12 -1.79
CA GLY A 56 -10.09 -18.42 -2.32
C GLY A 56 -10.04 -18.46 -3.86
N LEU A 57 -10.40 -17.36 -4.53
CA LEU A 57 -10.27 -17.22 -5.99
C LEU A 57 -8.81 -17.15 -6.44
N VAL A 58 -7.96 -16.44 -5.71
CA VAL A 58 -6.51 -16.38 -5.98
C VAL A 58 -5.88 -17.77 -5.89
N ILE A 59 -6.22 -18.55 -4.86
CA ILE A 59 -5.75 -19.93 -4.69
C ILE A 59 -6.20 -20.80 -5.88
N GLN A 60 -7.47 -20.70 -6.26
CA GLN A 60 -8.00 -21.43 -7.42
C GLN A 60 -7.23 -21.09 -8.71
N GLN A 61 -7.01 -19.81 -8.99
CA GLN A 61 -6.30 -19.40 -10.20
C GLN A 61 -4.84 -19.86 -10.19
N ALA A 62 -4.20 -19.81 -9.06
CA ALA A 62 -2.84 -20.29 -8.89
C ALA A 62 -2.75 -21.81 -9.16
N ASP A 63 -3.66 -22.59 -8.62
CA ASP A 63 -3.77 -24.02 -8.87
C ASP A 63 -3.97 -24.33 -10.34
N GLU A 64 -4.84 -23.59 -11.04
CA GLU A 64 -5.07 -23.76 -12.47
C GLU A 64 -3.81 -23.38 -13.27
N THR A 65 -3.19 -22.25 -12.96
CA THR A 65 -1.96 -21.79 -13.59
C THR A 65 -0.84 -22.85 -13.42
N ALA A 66 -0.64 -23.34 -12.21
CA ALA A 66 0.37 -24.37 -11.94
C ALA A 66 0.09 -25.68 -12.70
N ARG A 67 -1.19 -26.09 -12.84
CA ARG A 67 -1.58 -27.25 -13.63
C ARG A 67 -1.31 -27.06 -15.12
N VAL A 68 -1.63 -25.88 -15.67
CA VAL A 68 -1.35 -25.55 -17.08
C VAL A 68 0.15 -25.59 -17.35
N LEU A 69 0.97 -24.95 -16.51
CA LEU A 69 2.42 -24.93 -16.67
C LEU A 69 3.03 -26.34 -16.59
N ARG A 70 2.59 -27.17 -15.62
CA ARG A 70 3.05 -28.58 -15.53
C ARG A 70 2.66 -29.40 -16.76
N ARG A 71 1.45 -29.24 -17.29
CA ARG A 71 1.00 -29.89 -18.52
C ARG A 71 1.86 -29.48 -19.72
N GLN A 72 2.08 -28.18 -19.91
CA GLN A 72 2.96 -27.68 -20.97
C GLN A 72 4.37 -28.24 -20.85
N ALA A 73 4.90 -28.38 -19.64
CA ALA A 73 6.23 -28.97 -19.42
C ALA A 73 6.33 -30.44 -19.85
N THR A 74 5.22 -31.15 -20.06
CA THR A 74 5.19 -32.56 -20.56
C THR A 74 4.91 -32.70 -22.05
N GLU A 75 4.65 -31.59 -22.76
CA GLU A 75 4.38 -31.63 -24.20
C GLU A 75 5.61 -32.14 -25.00
N ALA A 76 5.32 -32.86 -26.10
CA ALA A 76 6.36 -33.35 -26.97
C ALA A 76 7.03 -32.20 -27.76
N GLY A 77 8.35 -32.28 -27.92
CA GLY A 77 9.12 -31.29 -28.68
C GLY A 77 9.59 -30.05 -27.88
N ILE A 78 9.29 -30.00 -26.58
CA ILE A 78 9.83 -28.96 -25.71
C ILE A 78 11.26 -29.31 -25.33
N ASP A 79 12.17 -28.32 -25.44
CA ASP A 79 13.56 -28.46 -24.98
C ASP A 79 13.64 -28.47 -23.45
N ASP A 80 14.76 -28.95 -22.91
CA ASP A 80 14.95 -29.13 -21.47
C ASP A 80 15.00 -27.81 -20.71
N ALA A 81 15.49 -26.71 -21.31
CA ALA A 81 15.52 -25.40 -20.69
C ALA A 81 14.10 -24.85 -20.53
N THR A 82 13.26 -24.96 -21.55
CA THR A 82 11.84 -24.58 -21.48
C THR A 82 11.09 -25.42 -20.44
N ARG A 83 11.36 -26.73 -20.38
CA ARG A 83 10.79 -27.63 -19.38
C ARG A 83 11.16 -27.21 -17.97
N THR A 84 12.42 -26.94 -17.71
CA THR A 84 12.93 -26.46 -16.41
C THR A 84 12.27 -25.15 -16.01
N ARG A 85 12.19 -24.22 -16.95
CA ARG A 85 11.52 -22.91 -16.71
C ARG A 85 10.05 -23.08 -16.34
N LEU A 86 9.29 -23.88 -17.06
CA LEU A 86 7.86 -24.11 -16.78
C LEU A 86 7.64 -24.80 -15.43
N GLN A 87 8.49 -25.76 -15.08
CA GLN A 87 8.45 -26.41 -13.77
C GLN A 87 8.77 -25.44 -12.62
N GLY A 88 9.80 -24.59 -12.80
CA GLY A 88 10.15 -23.56 -11.84
C GLY A 88 9.01 -22.56 -11.62
N LEU A 89 8.37 -22.09 -12.68
CA LEU A 89 7.19 -21.20 -12.59
C LEU A 89 6.01 -21.88 -11.89
N ALA A 90 5.74 -23.16 -12.19
CA ALA A 90 4.67 -23.91 -11.54
C ALA A 90 4.91 -24.10 -10.03
N GLY A 91 6.17 -24.28 -9.62
CA GLY A 91 6.57 -24.30 -8.22
C GLY A 91 6.38 -22.95 -7.54
N ALA A 92 6.86 -21.88 -8.18
CA ALA A 92 6.75 -20.52 -7.65
C ALA A 92 5.29 -20.09 -7.40
N VAL A 93 4.37 -20.44 -8.29
CA VAL A 93 2.93 -20.14 -8.10
C VAL A 93 2.37 -20.85 -6.87
N ALA A 94 2.77 -22.10 -6.60
CA ALA A 94 2.34 -22.83 -5.41
C ALA A 94 2.93 -22.20 -4.13
N ASP A 95 4.21 -21.78 -4.19
CA ASP A 95 4.86 -21.09 -3.08
C ASP A 95 4.17 -19.75 -2.75
N GLN A 96 3.80 -18.97 -3.77
CA GLN A 96 3.09 -17.70 -3.61
C GLN A 96 1.73 -17.86 -2.89
N VAL A 97 0.98 -18.91 -3.20
CA VAL A 97 -0.26 -19.23 -2.47
C VAL A 97 0.02 -19.52 -1.01
N THR A 98 1.08 -20.30 -0.75
CA THR A 98 1.49 -20.61 0.63
C THR A 98 1.90 -19.34 1.37
N ASP A 99 2.66 -18.47 0.73
CA ASP A 99 3.12 -17.19 1.28
C ASP A 99 1.93 -16.28 1.69
N ILE A 100 0.92 -16.15 0.80
CA ILE A 100 -0.31 -15.39 1.10
C ILE A 100 -1.08 -16.01 2.27
N ALA A 101 -1.21 -17.33 2.26
CA ALA A 101 -1.93 -18.05 3.33
C ALA A 101 -1.24 -17.90 4.70
N LEU A 102 0.09 -17.86 4.74
CA LEU A 102 0.85 -17.64 5.97
C LEU A 102 0.66 -16.23 6.55
N VAL A 103 0.58 -15.22 5.69
CA VAL A 103 0.40 -13.82 6.12
C VAL A 103 -1.04 -13.55 6.56
N LEU A 104 -2.03 -13.96 5.77
CA LEU A 104 -3.43 -13.57 5.99
C LEU A 104 -4.28 -14.63 6.67
N GLY A 105 -3.93 -15.92 6.53
CA GLY A 105 -4.73 -17.02 7.05
C GLY A 105 -5.07 -16.91 8.54
N PRO A 106 -4.10 -16.64 9.42
CA PRO A 106 -4.37 -16.50 10.86
C PRO A 106 -5.38 -15.39 11.18
N SER A 107 -5.37 -14.32 10.40
CA SER A 107 -6.20 -13.13 10.62
C SER A 107 -7.60 -13.23 10.03
N LEU A 108 -7.79 -14.05 9.00
CA LEU A 108 -9.08 -14.27 8.35
C LEU A 108 -9.89 -15.42 8.96
N GLY A 109 -9.37 -16.06 10.01
CA GLY A 109 -10.13 -16.98 10.88
C GLY A 109 -10.40 -18.35 10.26
N GLY A 110 -9.43 -18.96 9.61
CA GLY A 110 -9.51 -20.34 9.15
C GLY A 110 -8.82 -20.63 7.81
N PRO A 111 -8.88 -21.88 7.34
CA PRO A 111 -8.25 -22.24 6.09
C PRO A 111 -8.86 -21.50 4.91
N LEU A 112 -8.02 -20.97 4.05
CA LEU A 112 -8.43 -20.41 2.78
C LEU A 112 -8.67 -21.56 1.80
N LEU A 113 -9.90 -21.70 1.32
CA LEU A 113 -10.28 -22.75 0.39
C LEU A 113 -10.45 -22.20 -1.02
N PRO A 114 -10.07 -22.94 -2.06
CA PRO A 114 -10.29 -22.52 -3.44
C PRO A 114 -11.79 -22.41 -3.75
N LEU A 115 -12.17 -21.39 -4.52
CA LEU A 115 -13.54 -21.16 -4.99
C LEU A 115 -13.59 -21.35 -6.50
N TYR A 116 -14.26 -22.37 -6.98
CA TYR A 116 -14.34 -22.71 -8.40
C TYR A 116 -15.54 -22.05 -9.08
N GLY A 117 -15.37 -21.66 -10.35
CA GLY A 117 -16.45 -21.21 -11.21
C GLY A 117 -16.84 -19.73 -11.09
N VAL A 118 -16.09 -18.92 -10.37
CA VAL A 118 -16.32 -17.47 -10.21
C VAL A 118 -15.18 -16.70 -10.90
N PRO A 119 -15.47 -15.67 -11.73
CA PRO A 119 -14.43 -14.82 -12.31
C PRO A 119 -13.68 -14.06 -11.21
N LEU A 120 -12.36 -13.90 -11.38
CA LEU A 120 -11.55 -13.10 -10.47
C LEU A 120 -11.94 -11.61 -10.56
N PRO A 121 -12.38 -10.99 -9.48
CA PRO A 121 -12.36 -9.54 -9.41
C PRO A 121 -10.90 -9.06 -9.37
N ARG A 122 -10.62 -7.83 -9.82
CA ARG A 122 -9.39 -7.13 -9.45
C ARG A 122 -9.29 -7.17 -7.93
N GLY A 123 -8.19 -7.68 -7.39
CA GLY A 123 -8.17 -8.05 -5.99
C GLY A 123 -6.81 -7.90 -5.33
N VAL A 124 -6.73 -8.50 -4.18
CA VAL A 124 -5.69 -8.49 -3.16
C VAL A 124 -4.26 -8.73 -3.68
N THR A 125 -4.08 -9.22 -4.90
CA THR A 125 -2.76 -9.51 -5.47
C THR A 125 -2.33 -8.55 -6.59
N ASP A 126 -3.15 -7.58 -6.95
CA ASP A 126 -2.82 -6.66 -8.06
C ASP A 126 -1.58 -5.80 -7.77
N TYR A 127 -1.28 -5.56 -6.50
CA TYR A 127 -0.19 -4.71 -6.05
C TYR A 127 0.96 -5.47 -5.36
N VAL A 128 1.04 -6.79 -5.52
CA VAL A 128 2.09 -7.61 -4.88
C VAL A 128 3.51 -7.12 -5.21
N SER A 129 3.71 -6.57 -6.40
CA SER A 129 5.00 -5.97 -6.79
C SER A 129 5.44 -4.83 -5.86
N CYS A 130 4.50 -4.13 -5.19
CA CYS A 130 4.83 -3.12 -4.18
C CYS A 130 5.61 -3.72 -3.01
N ILE A 131 5.28 -4.95 -2.61
CA ILE A 131 5.96 -5.63 -1.50
C ILE A 131 7.42 -5.86 -1.83
N PHE A 132 7.71 -6.35 -3.04
CA PHE A 132 9.08 -6.63 -3.45
C PHE A 132 9.88 -5.36 -3.64
N ARG A 133 9.33 -4.32 -4.27
CA ARG A 133 9.92 -2.98 -4.36
C ARG A 133 10.27 -2.43 -2.98
N ASP A 134 9.35 -2.55 -2.04
CA ASP A 134 9.47 -1.94 -0.73
C ASP A 134 10.45 -2.68 0.19
N TRP A 135 10.47 -4.00 0.17
CA TRP A 135 11.15 -4.77 1.19
C TRP A 135 12.18 -5.79 0.71
N ALA A 136 12.18 -6.13 -0.60
CA ALA A 136 13.03 -7.18 -1.13
C ALA A 136 14.19 -6.65 -1.96
N TRP A 137 13.91 -5.71 -2.85
CA TRP A 137 14.92 -5.27 -3.81
C TRP A 137 15.96 -4.37 -3.15
N SER A 138 17.23 -4.71 -3.36
CA SER A 138 18.42 -4.04 -2.84
C SER A 138 19.46 -3.89 -3.94
N ASP A 139 20.67 -3.48 -3.58
CA ASP A 139 21.85 -3.45 -4.47
C ASP A 139 21.63 -2.62 -5.75
N GLY A 140 21.00 -1.45 -5.61
CA GLY A 140 20.73 -0.52 -6.70
C GLY A 140 19.34 -0.66 -7.32
N TYR A 141 18.55 -1.66 -6.94
CA TYR A 141 17.14 -1.80 -7.32
C TYR A 141 16.16 -1.14 -6.34
N ASP A 142 16.64 -0.58 -5.24
CA ASP A 142 15.92 0.22 -4.24
C ASP A 142 15.87 1.72 -4.55
N GLN A 143 16.33 2.12 -5.73
CA GLN A 143 16.45 3.53 -6.15
C GLN A 143 15.13 4.29 -6.04
N GLU A 144 13.99 3.65 -6.31
CA GLU A 144 12.68 4.26 -6.17
C GLU A 144 12.44 4.74 -4.73
N ASN A 145 12.69 3.89 -3.73
CA ASN A 145 12.51 4.22 -2.32
C ASN A 145 13.46 5.35 -1.89
N VAL A 146 14.74 5.24 -2.23
CA VAL A 146 15.78 6.24 -1.89
C VAL A 146 15.45 7.60 -2.51
N GLN A 147 15.09 7.63 -3.79
CA GLN A 147 14.81 8.87 -4.50
C GLN A 147 13.49 9.50 -4.06
N SER A 148 12.50 8.70 -3.68
CA SER A 148 11.22 9.17 -3.13
C SER A 148 11.41 9.93 -1.81
N VAL A 149 12.15 9.36 -0.87
CA VAL A 149 12.50 10.05 0.38
C VAL A 149 13.30 11.33 0.11
N ALA A 150 14.28 11.26 -0.80
CA ALA A 150 15.09 12.42 -1.17
C ALA A 150 14.25 13.55 -1.78
N ALA A 151 13.27 13.23 -2.65
CA ALA A 151 12.35 14.19 -3.25
C ALA A 151 11.50 14.90 -2.18
N ILE A 152 10.92 14.12 -1.24
CA ILE A 152 10.15 14.68 -0.13
C ILE A 152 11.02 15.58 0.75
N ARG A 153 12.23 15.16 1.10
CA ARG A 153 13.15 15.99 1.88
C ARG A 153 13.51 17.31 1.19
N ARG A 154 13.63 17.32 -0.14
CA ARG A 154 13.93 18.56 -0.88
C ARG A 154 12.77 19.55 -0.79
N VAL A 155 11.52 19.12 -1.02
CA VAL A 155 10.36 20.03 -0.97
C VAL A 155 10.04 20.49 0.44
N THR A 156 10.34 19.69 1.48
CA THR A 156 10.12 20.06 2.88
C THR A 156 11.29 20.83 3.50
N GLY A 157 12.39 21.03 2.76
CA GLY A 157 13.61 21.65 3.29
C GLY A 157 14.26 20.84 4.42
N GLY A 158 13.94 19.55 4.55
CA GLY A 158 14.46 18.67 5.60
C GLY A 158 13.88 18.92 6.99
N THR A 159 12.78 19.65 7.10
CA THR A 159 12.09 19.87 8.40
C THR A 159 11.39 18.61 8.89
N ASP A 160 11.32 18.43 10.20
CA ASP A 160 10.66 17.31 10.85
C ASP A 160 9.18 17.22 10.45
N LEU A 161 8.71 16.00 10.19
CA LEU A 161 7.35 15.74 9.73
C LEU A 161 6.33 15.60 10.88
N GLY A 162 6.80 15.36 12.12
CA GLY A 162 5.93 15.25 13.29
C GLY A 162 4.97 14.05 13.23
N ARG A 163 3.70 14.29 13.49
CA ARG A 163 2.63 13.27 13.38
C ARG A 163 2.21 13.11 11.93
N ILE A 164 2.48 11.96 11.36
CA ILE A 164 2.32 11.68 9.92
C ILE A 164 1.09 10.82 9.67
N LEU A 165 0.26 11.20 8.69
CA LEU A 165 -0.74 10.33 8.06
C LEU A 165 -0.31 10.02 6.63
N VAL A 166 -0.23 8.75 6.27
CA VAL A 166 0.05 8.32 4.89
C VAL A 166 -1.19 7.62 4.32
N LEU A 167 -1.74 8.16 3.24
CA LEU A 167 -2.94 7.63 2.57
C LEU A 167 -2.56 6.89 1.30
N GLY A 168 -3.05 5.65 1.15
CA GLY A 168 -2.60 4.75 0.10
C GLY A 168 -1.16 4.29 0.33
N ALA A 169 -0.88 3.84 1.56
CA ALA A 169 0.48 3.55 2.00
C ALA A 169 1.11 2.32 1.31
N GLY A 170 0.32 1.49 0.63
CA GLY A 170 0.77 0.28 -0.02
C GLY A 170 1.45 -0.67 0.97
N ALA A 171 2.65 -1.15 0.65
CA ALA A 171 3.44 -1.97 1.56
C ALA A 171 4.25 -1.15 2.58
N CYS A 172 3.96 0.15 2.73
CA CYS A 172 4.38 1.07 3.81
C CYS A 172 5.88 1.42 3.86
N ARG A 173 6.71 1.08 2.88
CA ARG A 173 8.14 1.38 2.94
C ARG A 173 8.41 2.90 2.99
N LEU A 174 7.76 3.68 2.16
CA LEU A 174 7.93 5.14 2.19
C LEU A 174 7.49 5.72 3.54
N ALA A 175 6.37 5.25 4.10
CA ALA A 175 5.91 5.70 5.42
C ALA A 175 6.91 5.37 6.53
N TYR A 176 7.50 4.16 6.48
CA TYR A 176 8.55 3.72 7.39
C TYR A 176 9.81 4.60 7.28
N ASP A 177 10.30 4.81 6.07
CA ASP A 177 11.49 5.63 5.83
C ASP A 177 11.27 7.11 6.22
N LEU A 178 10.08 7.67 6.00
CA LEU A 178 9.73 9.01 6.46
C LEU A 178 9.70 9.10 7.99
N HIS A 179 9.15 8.08 8.67
CA HIS A 179 9.18 8.03 10.14
C HIS A 179 10.62 8.03 10.66
N VAL A 180 11.46 7.16 10.15
CA VAL A 180 12.82 6.93 10.64
C VAL A 180 13.78 8.08 10.28
N HIS A 181 13.64 8.63 9.05
CA HIS A 181 14.66 9.51 8.49
C HIS A 181 14.24 10.97 8.34
N CYS A 182 12.94 11.29 8.54
CA CYS A 182 12.41 12.64 8.33
C CYS A 182 11.69 13.21 9.57
N GLY A 183 12.09 12.79 10.78
CA GLY A 183 11.56 13.34 12.03
C GLY A 183 10.10 13.02 12.30
N GLY A 184 9.65 11.80 11.91
CA GLY A 184 8.34 11.30 12.30
C GLY A 184 8.30 10.97 13.80
N THR A 185 7.38 11.57 14.53
CA THR A 185 7.18 11.27 15.97
C THR A 185 6.18 10.15 16.16
N GLU A 186 5.13 10.13 15.32
CA GLU A 186 4.10 9.11 15.27
C GLU A 186 3.57 9.02 13.83
N THR A 187 3.41 7.81 13.31
CA THR A 187 2.95 7.59 11.92
C THR A 187 1.74 6.69 11.88
N VAL A 188 0.73 7.13 11.16
CA VAL A 188 -0.47 6.38 10.82
C VAL A 188 -0.43 6.06 9.33
N VAL A 189 -0.58 4.80 8.97
CA VAL A 189 -0.75 4.36 7.59
C VAL A 189 -2.17 3.87 7.34
N VAL A 190 -2.71 4.26 6.19
CA VAL A 190 -4.04 3.87 5.72
C VAL A 190 -3.93 3.25 4.35
N ASP A 191 -4.46 2.04 4.21
CA ASP A 191 -4.63 1.37 2.93
C ASP A 191 -5.88 0.49 2.96
N VAL A 192 -6.37 0.06 1.81
CA VAL A 192 -7.52 -0.85 1.68
C VAL A 192 -7.10 -2.29 1.42
N ASP A 193 -5.82 -2.53 1.15
CA ASP A 193 -5.28 -3.85 0.82
C ASP A 193 -4.77 -4.57 2.09
N PRO A 194 -5.44 -5.64 2.55
CA PRO A 194 -5.06 -6.36 3.75
C PRO A 194 -3.73 -7.13 3.59
N TYR A 195 -3.36 -7.52 2.37
CA TYR A 195 -2.13 -8.28 2.14
C TYR A 195 -0.90 -7.36 2.22
N LEU A 196 -0.97 -6.19 1.58
CA LEU A 196 0.11 -5.19 1.66
C LEU A 196 0.36 -4.77 3.11
N LEU A 197 -0.71 -4.42 3.84
CA LEU A 197 -0.59 -4.04 5.25
C LEU A 197 -0.15 -5.19 6.14
N GLY A 198 -0.61 -6.43 5.87
CA GLY A 198 -0.22 -7.61 6.65
C GLY A 198 1.28 -7.92 6.54
N VAL A 199 1.84 -7.84 5.32
CA VAL A 199 3.30 -7.98 5.12
C VAL A 199 4.05 -6.83 5.78
N ALA A 200 3.59 -5.59 5.57
CA ALA A 200 4.23 -4.39 6.14
C ALA A 200 4.24 -4.45 7.68
N GLU A 201 3.13 -4.84 8.29
CA GLU A 201 3.02 -4.98 9.75
C GLU A 201 4.02 -6.00 10.28
N ALA A 202 4.05 -7.20 9.69
CA ALA A 202 4.97 -8.25 10.11
C ALA A 202 6.44 -7.79 10.00
N VAL A 203 6.83 -7.16 8.88
CA VAL A 203 8.19 -6.64 8.65
C VAL A 203 8.54 -5.50 9.61
N ILE A 204 7.67 -4.51 9.73
CA ILE A 204 7.92 -3.30 10.55
C ILE A 204 7.93 -3.65 12.05
N ARG A 205 7.21 -4.70 12.49
CA ARG A 205 7.27 -5.19 13.86
C ARG A 205 8.50 -6.06 14.15
N GLY A 206 9.39 -6.26 13.19
CA GLY A 206 10.66 -6.99 13.35
C GLY A 206 10.59 -8.46 13.00
N GLY A 207 9.50 -8.90 12.38
CA GLY A 207 9.42 -10.24 11.79
C GLY A 207 10.27 -10.37 10.53
N VAL A 208 10.59 -11.62 10.18
CA VAL A 208 11.15 -11.98 8.88
C VAL A 208 10.05 -12.62 8.05
N VAL A 209 9.67 -11.97 6.95
CA VAL A 209 8.65 -12.49 6.03
C VAL A 209 9.35 -13.05 4.80
N SER A 210 9.10 -14.31 4.46
CA SER A 210 9.68 -14.94 3.28
C SER A 210 8.64 -15.04 2.18
N LEU A 211 8.90 -14.38 1.02
CA LEU A 211 7.98 -14.36 -0.13
C LEU A 211 8.70 -14.75 -1.41
N THR A 212 7.95 -15.38 -2.32
CA THR A 212 8.44 -15.83 -3.62
C THR A 212 8.02 -14.86 -4.72
N GLU A 213 8.99 -14.21 -5.36
CA GLU A 213 8.82 -13.46 -6.61
C GLU A 213 9.05 -14.41 -7.78
N SER A 214 8.22 -14.29 -8.83
CA SER A 214 8.41 -15.03 -10.09
C SER A 214 8.22 -14.12 -11.29
N SER A 215 8.90 -14.43 -12.40
CA SER A 215 8.74 -13.70 -13.64
C SER A 215 8.74 -14.63 -14.84
N VAL A 216 7.64 -14.64 -15.58
CA VAL A 216 7.57 -15.34 -16.88
C VAL A 216 8.50 -14.73 -17.94
N ASN A 217 8.93 -13.50 -17.73
CA ASN A 217 9.81 -12.72 -18.59
C ASN A 217 11.24 -12.63 -18.05
N ALA A 218 11.63 -13.50 -17.12
CA ALA A 218 13.03 -13.54 -16.68
C ALA A 218 13.94 -13.80 -17.88
N PRO A 219 15.05 -13.05 -18.05
CA PRO A 219 15.94 -13.18 -19.19
C PRO A 219 16.71 -14.52 -19.20
N GLU A 220 16.85 -15.12 -18.03
CA GLU A 220 17.56 -16.39 -17.84
C GLU A 220 16.57 -17.50 -17.46
N VAL A 221 16.91 -18.73 -17.79
CA VAL A 221 16.10 -19.90 -17.42
C VAL A 221 16.10 -20.13 -15.91
N ASP A 222 17.19 -19.80 -15.25
CA ASP A 222 17.40 -19.95 -13.82
C ASP A 222 18.17 -18.71 -13.30
N PRO A 223 17.58 -17.95 -12.35
CA PRO A 223 16.30 -18.22 -11.72
C PRO A 223 15.10 -17.54 -12.40
N VAL A 224 14.01 -18.26 -12.67
CA VAL A 224 12.70 -17.69 -13.05
C VAL A 224 11.87 -17.26 -11.83
N CYS A 225 12.33 -17.63 -10.64
CA CYS A 225 11.76 -17.21 -9.37
C CYS A 225 12.88 -17.00 -8.35
N ARG A 226 12.59 -16.18 -7.35
CA ARG A 226 13.48 -15.91 -6.23
C ARG A 226 12.70 -15.84 -4.95
N ARG A 227 13.18 -16.51 -3.91
CA ARG A 227 12.65 -16.37 -2.56
C ARG A 227 13.41 -15.26 -1.83
N TRP A 228 12.66 -14.28 -1.35
CA TRP A 228 13.18 -13.14 -0.64
C TRP A 228 12.90 -13.25 0.85
N SER A 229 13.81 -12.74 1.67
CA SER A 229 13.62 -12.56 3.11
C SER A 229 13.48 -11.06 3.39
N LEU A 230 12.28 -10.64 3.77
CA LEU A 230 11.91 -9.25 3.96
C LEU A 230 12.12 -8.86 5.43
N THR A 231 12.85 -7.77 5.65
CA THR A 231 13.14 -7.21 6.98
C THR A 231 13.14 -5.68 6.95
N ALA A 232 12.87 -5.06 8.08
CA ALA A 232 12.95 -3.61 8.21
C ALA A 232 14.41 -3.14 8.25
N PRO A 233 14.87 -2.28 7.31
CA PRO A 233 16.30 -1.97 7.14
C PRO A 233 16.90 -1.17 8.30
N SER A 234 16.11 -0.37 9.00
CA SER A 234 16.56 0.44 10.16
C SER A 234 16.04 -0.10 11.50
N GLY A 235 15.59 -1.36 11.50
CA GLY A 235 15.04 -2.03 12.69
C GLY A 235 13.55 -1.84 12.90
N PRO A 236 12.98 -2.51 13.92
CA PRO A 236 11.54 -2.54 14.14
C PRO A 236 11.02 -1.25 14.77
N LEU A 237 9.74 -0.95 14.48
CA LEU A 237 8.97 0.11 15.11
C LEU A 237 7.85 -0.48 15.98
N SER A 238 7.63 0.11 17.16
CA SER A 238 6.60 -0.34 18.10
C SER A 238 5.20 0.14 17.73
N GLU A 239 4.18 -0.48 18.34
CA GLU A 239 2.78 -0.03 18.22
C GLU A 239 2.55 1.38 18.82
N ALA A 240 3.45 1.89 19.63
CA ALA A 240 3.31 3.21 20.22
C ALA A 240 3.60 4.35 19.22
N VAL A 241 4.34 4.08 18.15
CA VAL A 241 4.79 5.12 17.22
C VAL A 241 4.38 4.87 15.77
N PHE A 242 3.94 3.64 15.43
CA PHE A 242 3.56 3.30 14.05
C PHE A 242 2.29 2.45 14.03
N HIS A 243 1.22 2.98 13.40
CA HIS A 243 -0.13 2.44 13.46
C HIS A 243 -0.66 2.08 12.07
N PHE A 244 -1.30 0.93 11.95
CA PHE A 244 -1.85 0.42 10.71
C PHE A 244 -3.38 0.44 10.74
N PHE A 245 -3.98 1.00 9.68
CA PHE A 245 -5.43 1.03 9.51
C PHE A 245 -5.85 0.53 8.12
N LEU A 246 -6.65 -0.51 8.09
CA LEU A 246 -7.44 -0.87 6.92
C LEU A 246 -8.65 0.05 6.87
N ALA A 247 -8.58 1.08 6.03
CA ALA A 247 -9.62 2.10 5.91
C ALA A 247 -9.61 2.73 4.53
N ASP A 248 -10.71 3.43 4.18
CA ASP A 248 -10.79 4.20 2.96
C ASP A 248 -9.98 5.50 3.10
N GLY A 249 -8.88 5.58 2.36
CA GLY A 249 -8.02 6.78 2.32
C GLY A 249 -8.70 8.01 1.71
N THR A 250 -9.82 7.85 1.00
CA THR A 250 -10.59 8.98 0.48
C THR A 250 -11.52 9.61 1.54
N GLU A 251 -11.86 8.84 2.59
CA GLU A 251 -12.67 9.24 3.75
C GLU A 251 -11.95 8.87 5.07
N PRO A 252 -10.73 9.38 5.32
CA PRO A 252 -9.92 8.92 6.45
C PRO A 252 -10.67 9.07 7.78
N PRO A 253 -10.76 8.00 8.58
CA PRO A 253 -11.61 7.99 9.77
C PRO A 253 -10.88 8.56 11.01
N PHE A 254 -10.48 9.82 10.92
CA PHE A 254 -9.79 10.53 12.01
C PHE A 254 -10.47 11.88 12.33
N LEU A 255 -10.23 12.37 13.54
CA LEU A 255 -10.65 13.70 13.99
C LEU A 255 -9.93 14.80 13.21
N ASP A 256 -10.57 15.96 13.12
CA ASP A 256 -9.96 17.15 12.56
C ASP A 256 -8.73 17.58 13.40
N HIS A 257 -7.73 18.17 12.73
CA HIS A 257 -6.49 18.68 13.35
C HIS A 257 -5.59 17.62 14.02
N ALA A 258 -5.72 16.35 13.63
CA ALA A 258 -4.96 15.26 14.23
C ALA A 258 -3.50 15.17 13.78
N PHE A 259 -3.18 15.68 12.58
CA PHE A 259 -1.88 15.42 11.93
C PHE A 259 -1.10 16.69 11.64
N ASP A 260 0.22 16.63 11.80
CA ASP A 260 1.14 17.71 11.41
C ASP A 260 1.50 17.60 9.92
N THR A 261 1.56 16.37 9.40
CA THR A 261 1.86 16.08 8.00
C THR A 261 0.91 15.01 7.46
N ILE A 262 0.37 15.23 6.26
CA ILE A 262 -0.32 14.20 5.48
C ILE A 262 0.47 13.95 4.21
N VAL A 263 0.71 12.67 3.88
CA VAL A 263 1.42 12.26 2.66
C VAL A 263 0.49 11.42 1.80
N THR A 264 0.43 11.74 0.51
CA THR A 264 -0.35 11.01 -0.51
C THR A 264 0.59 10.47 -1.59
N PRO A 265 1.23 9.29 -1.34
CA PRO A 265 2.11 8.69 -2.33
C PRO A 265 1.30 7.91 -3.38
N TRP A 266 1.48 8.19 -4.68
CA TRP A 266 0.74 7.51 -5.77
C TRP A 266 -0.75 7.33 -5.48
N PHE A 267 -1.39 8.36 -4.92
CA PHE A 267 -2.75 8.25 -4.38
C PHE A 267 -3.79 9.09 -5.14
N ILE A 268 -3.52 10.39 -5.36
CA ILE A 268 -4.56 11.33 -5.83
C ILE A 268 -5.03 11.09 -7.26
N ASP A 269 -4.25 10.39 -8.07
CA ASP A 269 -4.56 10.02 -9.45
C ASP A 269 -5.13 8.60 -9.58
N GLN A 270 -5.09 7.81 -8.50
CA GLN A 270 -5.55 6.42 -8.49
C GLN A 270 -6.96 6.25 -7.90
N VAL A 271 -7.40 7.17 -7.07
CA VAL A 271 -8.68 7.04 -6.36
C VAL A 271 -9.84 7.63 -7.16
N PRO A 272 -10.97 6.90 -7.28
CA PRO A 272 -12.16 7.35 -8.03
C PRO A 272 -13.00 8.32 -7.20
N THR A 273 -12.39 9.42 -6.72
CA THR A 273 -13.06 10.38 -5.86
C THR A 273 -13.05 11.79 -6.44
N ASP A 274 -13.91 12.64 -5.91
CA ASP A 274 -13.86 14.08 -6.14
C ASP A 274 -12.61 14.67 -5.46
N LEU A 275 -11.66 15.15 -6.27
CA LEU A 275 -10.39 15.68 -5.79
C LEU A 275 -10.58 16.90 -4.88
N GLU A 276 -11.52 17.79 -5.20
CA GLU A 276 -11.82 18.95 -4.37
C GLU A 276 -12.29 18.52 -2.97
N GLY A 277 -13.22 17.56 -2.92
CA GLY A 277 -13.70 16.99 -1.67
C GLY A 277 -12.57 16.34 -0.85
N LEU A 278 -11.68 15.60 -1.53
CA LEU A 278 -10.50 15.02 -0.88
C LEU A 278 -9.60 16.11 -0.29
N ILE A 279 -9.21 17.14 -1.07
CA ILE A 279 -8.35 18.23 -0.59
C ILE A 279 -8.98 18.95 0.61
N ARG A 280 -10.30 19.19 0.62
CA ARG A 280 -11.01 19.74 1.79
C ARG A 280 -10.89 18.85 3.03
N ARG A 281 -10.94 17.51 2.86
CA ARG A 281 -10.75 16.58 3.98
C ARG A 281 -9.31 16.62 4.50
N LEU A 282 -8.32 16.61 3.62
CA LEU A 282 -6.91 16.75 4.01
C LEU A 282 -6.68 18.04 4.80
N HIS A 283 -7.26 19.16 4.32
CA HIS A 283 -7.17 20.44 5.00
C HIS A 283 -7.75 20.38 6.43
N ARG A 284 -8.88 19.73 6.64
CA ARG A 284 -9.48 19.60 7.98
C ARG A 284 -8.66 18.72 8.93
N LEU A 285 -8.11 17.62 8.42
CA LEU A 285 -7.34 16.67 9.22
C LEU A 285 -5.99 17.23 9.70
N LEU A 286 -5.45 18.22 8.98
CA LEU A 286 -4.19 18.88 9.33
C LEU A 286 -4.37 19.81 10.53
N ALA A 287 -3.41 19.77 11.44
CA ALA A 287 -3.26 20.79 12.48
C ALA A 287 -3.03 22.18 11.87
N PRO A 288 -3.24 23.28 12.63
CA PRO A 288 -2.83 24.61 12.18
C PRO A 288 -1.34 24.61 11.80
N ARG A 289 -0.99 25.18 10.65
CA ARG A 289 0.35 25.14 10.04
C ARG A 289 0.82 23.75 9.61
N GLY A 290 -0.06 22.74 9.64
CA GLY A 290 0.23 21.42 9.10
C GLY A 290 0.42 21.45 7.59
N ARG A 291 1.00 20.39 7.04
CA ARG A 291 1.37 20.31 5.63
C ARG A 291 0.81 19.08 4.93
N TRP A 292 0.47 19.24 3.68
CA TRP A 292 0.18 18.15 2.77
C TRP A 292 1.34 17.99 1.80
N ILE A 293 1.84 16.77 1.67
CA ILE A 293 2.88 16.36 0.73
C ILE A 293 2.27 15.36 -0.24
N ASN A 294 2.28 15.69 -1.53
CA ASN A 294 1.98 14.71 -2.57
C ASN A 294 3.28 14.20 -3.18
N HIS A 295 3.33 12.91 -3.48
CA HIS A 295 4.45 12.28 -4.17
C HIS A 295 3.93 11.18 -5.09
N GLY A 296 3.82 11.45 -6.38
CA GLY A 296 3.31 10.49 -7.36
C GLY A 296 3.13 11.12 -8.72
N PRO A 297 2.95 10.33 -9.76
CA PRO A 297 2.62 10.82 -11.09
C PRO A 297 1.17 11.32 -11.12
N LEU A 298 0.80 11.98 -12.19
CA LEU A 298 -0.60 12.34 -12.50
C LEU A 298 -1.05 11.48 -13.70
N ILE A 299 -1.11 10.16 -13.45
CA ILE A 299 -1.46 9.14 -14.46
C ILE A 299 -2.83 8.57 -14.10
N TYR A 300 -3.87 9.25 -14.55
CA TYR A 300 -5.25 8.85 -14.30
C TYR A 300 -5.65 7.65 -15.14
N ARG A 301 -6.50 6.80 -14.57
CA ARG A 301 -7.00 5.60 -15.23
C ARG A 301 -8.36 5.86 -15.89
N PRO A 302 -8.52 5.59 -17.20
CA PRO A 302 -9.77 5.83 -17.92
C PRO A 302 -10.95 5.01 -17.39
N ASP A 303 -10.69 3.85 -16.79
CA ASP A 303 -11.70 2.97 -16.19
C ASP A 303 -12.11 3.39 -14.76
N ALA A 304 -11.33 4.28 -14.13
CA ALA A 304 -11.61 4.77 -12.78
C ALA A 304 -12.29 6.14 -12.78
N LEU A 305 -11.87 7.05 -13.66
CA LEU A 305 -12.36 8.43 -13.71
C LEU A 305 -12.58 8.91 -15.15
N PRO A 306 -13.67 9.66 -15.43
CA PRO A 306 -13.83 10.35 -16.71
C PRO A 306 -12.72 11.38 -16.92
N VAL A 307 -12.30 11.58 -18.17
CA VAL A 307 -11.22 12.52 -18.54
C VAL A 307 -11.44 13.93 -17.99
N ALA A 308 -12.69 14.37 -17.88
CA ALA A 308 -13.03 15.67 -17.30
C ALA A 308 -12.65 15.84 -15.82
N ARG A 309 -12.25 14.74 -15.15
CA ARG A 309 -11.73 14.73 -13.77
C ARG A 309 -10.26 14.36 -13.67
N TRP A 310 -9.54 14.47 -14.78
CA TRP A 310 -8.09 14.34 -14.81
C TRP A 310 -7.48 15.72 -14.61
N TYR A 311 -6.80 15.90 -13.51
CA TYR A 311 -6.28 17.20 -13.11
C TYR A 311 -4.81 17.33 -13.46
N THR A 312 -4.45 18.46 -14.05
CA THR A 312 -3.06 18.87 -14.21
C THR A 312 -2.50 19.42 -12.90
N ARG A 313 -1.18 19.54 -12.82
CA ARG A 313 -0.54 20.20 -11.66
C ARG A 313 -1.13 21.58 -11.36
N GLN A 314 -1.39 22.39 -12.40
CA GLN A 314 -1.91 23.74 -12.22
C GLN A 314 -3.33 23.73 -11.62
N GLU A 315 -4.18 22.81 -12.07
CA GLU A 315 -5.54 22.68 -11.52
C GLU A 315 -5.52 22.20 -10.07
N ILE A 316 -4.63 21.25 -9.73
CA ILE A 316 -4.43 20.80 -8.35
C ILE A 316 -4.00 21.98 -7.46
N PHE A 317 -3.04 22.80 -7.91
CA PHE A 317 -2.56 23.94 -7.15
C PHE A 317 -3.65 25.02 -6.99
N ASN A 318 -4.42 25.30 -8.05
CA ASN A 318 -5.54 26.25 -7.99
C ASN A 318 -6.61 25.78 -7.00
N LEU A 319 -7.02 24.51 -7.05
CA LEU A 319 -7.97 23.92 -6.09
C LEU A 319 -7.43 23.98 -4.67
N SER A 320 -6.17 23.63 -4.47
CA SER A 320 -5.53 23.65 -3.15
C SER A 320 -5.53 25.06 -2.56
N THR A 321 -5.15 26.06 -3.35
CA THR A 321 -5.13 27.46 -2.92
C THR A 321 -6.53 27.98 -2.62
N ALA A 322 -7.53 27.61 -3.41
CA ALA A 322 -8.93 28.01 -3.18
C ALA A 322 -9.52 27.42 -1.87
N ILE A 323 -8.94 26.31 -1.38
CA ILE A 323 -9.35 25.63 -0.14
C ILE A 323 -8.62 26.21 1.10
N GLY A 324 -7.51 26.93 0.92
CA GLY A 324 -6.73 27.51 2.01
C GLY A 324 -5.36 26.86 2.20
N PHE A 325 -4.84 26.18 1.18
CA PHE A 325 -3.45 25.76 1.16
C PHE A 325 -2.55 26.81 0.49
N HIS A 326 -1.34 26.91 0.97
CA HIS A 326 -0.27 27.65 0.34
C HIS A 326 0.80 26.68 -0.21
N ILE A 327 1.02 26.68 -1.53
CA ILE A 327 2.04 25.84 -2.15
C ILE A 327 3.43 26.39 -1.80
N ARG A 328 4.21 25.65 -1.03
CA ARG A 328 5.54 26.07 -0.54
C ARG A 328 6.64 25.75 -1.51
N ALA A 329 6.67 24.52 -1.97
CA ALA A 329 7.67 24.03 -2.90
C ALA A 329 7.09 22.90 -3.76
N TRP A 330 7.68 22.69 -4.91
CA TRP A 330 7.36 21.55 -5.75
C TRP A 330 8.51 21.23 -6.70
N GLU A 331 8.60 19.98 -7.09
CA GLU A 331 9.52 19.52 -8.13
C GLU A 331 8.85 18.44 -9.00
N ARG A 332 9.42 18.21 -10.19
CA ARG A 332 9.10 17.06 -11.02
C ARG A 332 10.37 16.27 -11.26
N THR A 333 10.35 15.00 -10.93
CA THR A 333 11.50 14.12 -11.02
C THR A 333 11.12 12.88 -11.82
N THR A 334 11.97 12.44 -12.73
CA THR A 334 11.79 11.14 -13.39
C THR A 334 12.41 10.07 -12.50
N LEU A 335 11.59 9.10 -12.07
CA LEU A 335 12.02 8.00 -11.20
C LEU A 335 11.88 6.66 -11.94
N PRO A 336 12.82 5.71 -11.71
CA PRO A 336 12.57 4.31 -12.01
C PRO A 336 11.44 3.79 -11.13
N HIS A 337 10.51 3.04 -11.72
CA HIS A 337 9.33 2.52 -11.02
C HIS A 337 9.20 1.02 -11.30
N PHE A 338 9.09 0.22 -10.25
CA PHE A 338 9.00 -1.24 -10.30
C PHE A 338 10.09 -1.91 -11.15
N VAL A 339 11.34 -1.48 -11.02
CA VAL A 339 12.47 -2.09 -11.72
C VAL A 339 12.88 -3.38 -11.00
N SER A 340 12.30 -4.52 -11.43
CA SER A 340 12.57 -5.82 -10.82
C SER A 340 13.95 -6.36 -11.21
N PRO A 341 14.78 -6.77 -10.25
CA PRO A 341 16.05 -7.44 -10.54
C PRO A 341 15.89 -8.83 -11.19
N LEU A 342 14.71 -9.44 -11.05
CA LEU A 342 14.43 -10.75 -11.63
C LEU A 342 14.06 -10.66 -13.12
N SER A 343 13.26 -9.67 -13.51
CA SER A 343 12.82 -9.52 -14.90
C SER A 343 13.64 -8.49 -15.70
N GLY A 344 14.37 -7.60 -15.02
CA GLY A 344 15.04 -6.44 -15.63
C GLY A 344 14.05 -5.40 -16.20
N ARG A 345 12.75 -5.56 -15.95
CA ARG A 345 11.69 -4.65 -16.44
C ARG A 345 11.33 -3.64 -15.38
N GLY A 346 11.01 -2.45 -15.84
CA GLY A 346 10.50 -1.35 -15.02
C GLY A 346 9.91 -0.26 -15.89
N LEU A 347 9.42 0.78 -15.24
CA LEU A 347 8.90 1.98 -15.87
C LEU A 347 9.78 3.17 -15.50
N LEU A 348 9.67 4.24 -16.28
CA LEU A 348 10.14 5.57 -15.90
C LEU A 348 8.92 6.45 -15.71
N GLU A 349 8.72 6.97 -14.52
CA GLU A 349 7.60 7.82 -14.20
C GLU A 349 8.01 9.25 -13.88
N ASN A 350 7.23 10.21 -14.39
CA ASN A 350 7.37 11.61 -14.04
C ASN A 350 6.57 11.91 -12.77
N VAL A 351 7.24 11.88 -11.64
CA VAL A 351 6.66 12.07 -10.32
C VAL A 351 6.61 13.56 -9.98
N LEU A 352 5.43 14.04 -9.59
CA LEU A 352 5.21 15.36 -9.02
C LEU A 352 5.28 15.27 -7.50
N THR A 353 6.27 15.92 -6.92
CA THR A 353 6.39 16.09 -5.46
C THR A 353 6.11 17.55 -5.10
N PHE A 354 5.21 17.80 -4.16
CA PHE A 354 4.98 19.15 -3.66
C PHE A 354 4.64 19.15 -2.18
N GLU A 355 4.92 20.29 -1.54
CA GLU A 355 4.47 20.64 -0.20
C GLU A 355 3.47 21.79 -0.28
N ALA A 356 2.32 21.60 0.37
CA ALA A 356 1.29 22.61 0.57
C ALA A 356 1.00 22.77 2.06
N SER A 357 1.20 23.98 2.60
CA SER A 357 0.93 24.26 4.03
C SER A 357 -0.49 24.75 4.22
N ARG A 358 -1.14 24.30 5.31
CA ARG A 358 -2.39 24.88 5.81
C ARG A 358 -2.07 26.21 6.50
N GLU A 359 -2.78 27.28 6.14
CA GLU A 359 -2.74 28.56 6.85
C GLU A 359 -3.50 28.53 8.18
#